data_60becb3de759c360b9cd402e1a2fc569
#
_entry.id   60becb3de759c360b9cd402e1a2fc569
#
_cell.length_a   1.000
_cell.length_b   1.000
_cell.length_c   1.000
_cell.angle_alpha   90.00
_cell.angle_beta   90.00
_cell.angle_gamma   90.00
#
_symmetry.space_group_name_H-M   'P 1'
#
loop_
_entity.id
_entity.type
_entity.pdbx_description
1 polymer ?
#
loop_
_entity_poly.entity_id
_entity_poly.type
_entity_poly.pdbx_seq_one_letter_code
_entity_poly.pdbx_strand_id
1 'polypeptide(L)'
;MTVKRMDNVGIVVEDLDAAIVFFTELGLDLEGRAPIEGDWADGVTGLRGMRVEIAMMRTPDGHSRLELSRFLAPAIAADHRDAPVNALGYLRVMFTVTDINDTVARLCQRGARLVGDVVQYQNVYRLCYIRGPEGILIGLAEQLT
;
A
#
# COMPACT_ATOMS: atom_id res chain seq x y z
N MET A 1 -1.12 -26.09 -13.21
CA MET A 1 -0.91 -24.74 -12.62
C MET A 1 -2.19 -24.28 -11.98
N THR A 2 -2.12 -23.90 -10.72
CA THR A 2 -3.31 -23.53 -9.94
C THR A 2 -3.50 -22.01 -9.81
N VAL A 3 -2.41 -21.24 -9.74
CA VAL A 3 -2.49 -19.78 -9.65
C VAL A 3 -2.74 -19.18 -11.03
N LYS A 4 -3.74 -18.32 -11.12
CA LYS A 4 -4.05 -17.60 -12.37
C LYS A 4 -3.39 -16.21 -12.38
N ARG A 5 -3.46 -15.49 -11.26
CA ARG A 5 -2.93 -14.15 -11.13
C ARG A 5 -2.87 -13.77 -9.66
N MET A 6 -2.11 -12.74 -9.35
CA MET A 6 -2.20 -12.10 -8.04
C MET A 6 -3.40 -11.15 -8.06
N ASP A 7 -4.32 -11.31 -7.11
CA ASP A 7 -5.54 -10.50 -7.09
C ASP A 7 -5.30 -9.12 -6.50
N ASN A 8 -4.80 -9.09 -5.26
CA ASN A 8 -4.50 -7.84 -4.58
C ASN A 8 -3.47 -8.04 -3.47
N VAL A 9 -2.96 -6.94 -2.95
CA VAL A 9 -2.20 -6.89 -1.70
C VAL A 9 -3.03 -6.13 -0.69
N GLY A 10 -3.27 -6.72 0.47
CA GLY A 10 -4.04 -6.11 1.53
C GLY A 10 -3.16 -5.31 2.48
N ILE A 11 -3.60 -4.11 2.83
CA ILE A 11 -2.92 -3.25 3.80
C ILE A 11 -3.98 -2.76 4.80
N VAL A 12 -3.77 -3.06 6.07
CA VAL A 12 -4.63 -2.56 7.15
C VAL A 12 -4.16 -1.16 7.51
N VAL A 13 -5.08 -0.20 7.52
CA VAL A 13 -4.82 1.21 7.83
C VAL A 13 -5.77 1.70 8.91
N GLU A 14 -5.36 2.72 9.62
CA GLU A 14 -6.19 3.36 10.65
C GLU A 14 -7.03 4.49 10.06
N ASP A 15 -6.45 5.27 9.13
CA ASP A 15 -7.11 6.38 8.43
C ASP A 15 -7.25 6.03 6.95
N LEU A 16 -8.43 5.51 6.59
CA LEU A 16 -8.68 5.06 5.22
C LEU A 16 -8.66 6.22 4.23
N ASP A 17 -9.22 7.38 4.61
CA ASP A 17 -9.27 8.54 3.71
C ASP A 17 -7.86 9.06 3.41
N ALA A 18 -7.00 9.16 4.41
CA ALA A 18 -5.62 9.58 4.22
C ALA A 18 -4.85 8.60 3.34
N ALA A 19 -5.08 7.30 3.50
CA ALA A 19 -4.45 6.28 2.67
C ALA A 19 -4.90 6.39 1.21
N ILE A 20 -6.19 6.60 0.98
CA ILE A 20 -6.73 6.81 -0.37
C ILE A 20 -6.08 8.03 -1.04
N VAL A 21 -5.97 9.14 -0.32
CA VAL A 21 -5.34 10.36 -0.84
C VAL A 21 -3.88 10.08 -1.22
N PHE A 22 -3.15 9.38 -0.36
CA PHE A 22 -1.74 9.06 -0.62
C PHE A 22 -1.57 8.23 -1.89
N PHE A 23 -2.33 7.14 -2.00
CA PHE A 23 -2.19 6.25 -3.17
C PHE A 23 -2.75 6.89 -4.45
N THR A 24 -3.72 7.78 -4.34
CA THR A 24 -4.19 8.58 -5.47
C THR A 24 -3.09 9.53 -5.95
N GLU A 25 -2.39 10.19 -5.03
CA GLU A 25 -1.25 11.06 -5.36
C GLU A 25 -0.12 10.27 -6.02
N LEU A 26 0.09 9.02 -5.60
CA LEU A 26 1.08 8.12 -6.22
C LEU A 26 0.68 7.74 -7.65
N GLY A 27 -0.60 7.73 -7.98
CA GLY A 27 -1.09 7.44 -9.32
C GLY A 27 -2.07 6.28 -9.42
N LEU A 28 -2.52 5.71 -8.29
CA LEU A 28 -3.56 4.69 -8.33
C LEU A 28 -4.94 5.33 -8.39
N ASP A 29 -5.89 4.59 -8.95
CA ASP A 29 -7.27 5.01 -9.02
C ASP A 29 -8.12 4.29 -7.99
N LEU A 30 -9.00 5.02 -7.30
CA LEU A 30 -9.98 4.41 -6.41
C LEU A 30 -11.03 3.70 -7.25
N GLU A 31 -11.08 2.38 -7.15
CA GLU A 31 -12.04 1.55 -7.88
C GLU A 31 -13.38 1.50 -7.17
N GLY A 32 -13.36 1.47 -5.82
CA GLY A 32 -14.58 1.46 -5.03
C GLY A 32 -14.30 1.36 -3.55
N ARG A 33 -15.35 1.64 -2.75
CA ARG A 33 -15.36 1.48 -1.30
C ARG A 33 -16.56 0.66 -0.92
N ALA A 34 -16.42 -0.16 0.13
CA ALA A 34 -17.52 -0.98 0.61
C ALA A 34 -17.35 -1.33 2.08
N PRO A 35 -18.47 -1.42 2.84
CA PRO A 35 -18.45 -2.04 4.15
C PRO A 35 -18.45 -3.56 3.98
N ILE A 36 -17.67 -4.25 4.82
CA ILE A 36 -17.58 -5.70 4.84
C ILE A 36 -17.92 -6.18 6.24
N GLU A 37 -18.97 -6.97 6.35
CA GLU A 37 -19.40 -7.60 7.61
C GLU A 37 -20.30 -8.80 7.31
N GLY A 38 -20.58 -9.60 8.32
CA GLY A 38 -21.46 -10.75 8.23
C GLY A 38 -20.74 -12.06 8.50
N ASP A 39 -21.51 -13.14 8.56
CA ASP A 39 -21.00 -14.47 8.90
C ASP A 39 -19.95 -14.95 7.88
N TRP A 40 -20.13 -14.64 6.61
CA TRP A 40 -19.17 -15.01 5.58
C TRP A 40 -17.80 -14.35 5.82
N ALA A 41 -17.81 -13.06 6.21
CA ALA A 41 -16.58 -12.32 6.48
C ALA A 41 -15.89 -12.86 7.71
N ASP A 42 -16.64 -13.14 8.78
CA ASP A 42 -16.12 -13.78 9.98
C ASP A 42 -15.51 -15.15 9.65
N GLY A 43 -16.17 -15.91 8.79
CA GLY A 43 -15.69 -17.21 8.37
C GLY A 43 -14.37 -17.15 7.60
N VAL A 44 -14.21 -16.13 6.75
CA VAL A 44 -12.97 -15.95 5.97
C VAL A 44 -11.80 -15.55 6.87
N THR A 45 -12.01 -14.62 7.77
CA THR A 45 -10.92 -14.05 8.58
C THR A 45 -10.66 -14.79 9.89
N GLY A 46 -11.61 -15.59 10.35
CA GLY A 46 -11.52 -16.24 11.66
C GLY A 46 -11.80 -15.28 12.83
N LEU A 47 -12.24 -14.07 12.54
CA LEU A 47 -12.62 -13.10 13.56
C LEU A 47 -14.13 -13.14 13.81
N ARG A 48 -14.55 -12.73 15.00
CA ARG A 48 -15.99 -12.68 15.33
C ARG A 48 -16.48 -11.24 15.32
N GLY A 49 -17.64 -11.01 14.70
CA GLY A 49 -18.25 -9.69 14.66
C GLY A 49 -17.42 -8.70 13.86
N MET A 50 -16.72 -9.17 12.86
CA MET A 50 -15.85 -8.32 12.04
C MET A 50 -16.66 -7.26 11.30
N ARG A 51 -16.22 -6.02 11.40
CA ARG A 51 -16.72 -4.92 10.57
C ARG A 51 -15.53 -4.16 10.04
N VAL A 52 -15.45 -4.07 8.73
CA VAL A 52 -14.32 -3.46 8.02
C VAL A 52 -14.86 -2.56 6.93
N GLU A 53 -14.23 -1.41 6.75
CA GLU A 53 -14.44 -0.58 5.58
C GLU A 53 -13.23 -0.80 4.66
N ILE A 54 -13.48 -1.17 3.41
CA ILE A 54 -12.40 -1.36 2.43
C ILE A 54 -12.44 -0.30 1.34
N ALA A 55 -11.27 -0.03 0.77
CA ALA A 55 -11.12 0.72 -0.47
C ALA A 55 -10.22 -0.07 -1.40
N MET A 56 -10.69 -0.30 -2.61
CA MET A 56 -9.91 -0.98 -3.62
C MET A 56 -9.25 0.05 -4.52
N MET A 57 -7.92 0.05 -4.56
CA MET A 57 -7.12 0.94 -5.40
C MET A 57 -6.52 0.14 -6.55
N ARG A 58 -6.57 0.68 -7.75
CA ARG A 58 -6.10 -0.01 -8.96
C ARG A 58 -4.96 0.77 -9.63
N THR A 59 -3.94 0.05 -10.11
CA THR A 59 -2.89 0.66 -10.92
C THR A 59 -3.43 1.10 -12.28
N PRO A 60 -2.84 2.15 -12.91
CA PRO A 60 -3.34 2.68 -14.19
C PRO A 60 -3.41 1.64 -15.31
N ASP A 61 -2.51 0.65 -15.32
CA ASP A 61 -2.53 -0.42 -16.30
C ASP A 61 -3.66 -1.45 -16.07
N GLY A 62 -4.34 -1.36 -14.91
CA GLY A 62 -5.44 -2.25 -14.56
C GLY A 62 -5.02 -3.64 -14.09
N HIS A 63 -3.73 -3.92 -13.97
CA HIS A 63 -3.24 -5.26 -13.65
C HIS A 63 -3.07 -5.55 -12.17
N SER A 64 -2.97 -4.52 -11.33
CA SER A 64 -2.69 -4.71 -9.91
C SER A 64 -3.60 -3.87 -9.04
N ARG A 65 -3.88 -4.38 -7.84
CA ARG A 65 -4.74 -3.72 -6.85
C ARG A 65 -4.15 -3.77 -5.46
N LEU A 66 -4.46 -2.74 -4.69
CA LEU A 66 -4.33 -2.75 -3.23
C LEU A 66 -5.72 -2.78 -2.63
N GLU A 67 -5.91 -3.59 -1.59
CA GLU A 67 -7.10 -3.53 -0.75
C GLU A 67 -6.72 -2.85 0.55
N LEU A 68 -7.17 -1.62 0.73
CA LEU A 68 -6.97 -0.87 1.97
C LEU A 68 -8.13 -1.20 2.91
N SER A 69 -7.82 -1.59 4.14
CA SER A 69 -8.82 -2.07 5.09
C SER A 69 -8.71 -1.31 6.40
N ARG A 70 -9.82 -0.71 6.83
CA ARG A 70 -9.94 -0.09 8.14
C ARG A 70 -10.87 -0.93 9.00
N PHE A 71 -10.33 -1.54 10.06
CA PHE A 71 -11.12 -2.34 10.98
C PHE A 71 -11.89 -1.43 11.94
N LEU A 72 -13.22 -1.55 11.91
CA LEU A 72 -14.11 -0.90 12.86
C LEU A 72 -14.32 -1.80 14.07
N ALA A 73 -14.28 -3.11 13.86
CA ALA A 73 -14.33 -4.15 14.89
C ALA A 73 -13.75 -5.46 14.32
N PRO A 74 -13.01 -6.25 15.10
CA PRO A 74 -12.46 -5.90 16.41
C PRO A 74 -11.38 -4.82 16.30
N ALA A 75 -10.94 -4.29 17.43
CA ALA A 75 -9.88 -3.28 17.48
C ALA A 75 -8.58 -3.80 16.87
N ILE A 76 -7.76 -2.88 16.37
CA ILE A 76 -6.44 -3.20 15.80
C ILE A 76 -5.62 -3.97 16.84
N ALA A 77 -5.10 -5.14 16.43
CA ALA A 77 -4.40 -6.05 17.32
C ALA A 77 -2.90 -5.77 17.43
N ALA A 78 -2.30 -5.19 16.40
CA ALA A 78 -0.86 -4.92 16.34
C ALA A 78 -0.60 -3.71 15.44
N ASP A 79 0.56 -3.06 15.67
CA ASP A 79 0.94 -1.86 14.91
C ASP A 79 2.41 -2.02 14.48
N HIS A 80 2.65 -2.02 13.18
CA HIS A 80 3.97 -2.20 12.60
C HIS A 80 4.54 -0.92 11.98
N ARG A 81 3.95 0.25 12.29
CA ARG A 81 4.35 1.51 11.64
C ARG A 81 5.83 1.88 11.81
N ASP A 82 6.45 1.42 12.87
CA ASP A 82 7.87 1.69 13.15
C ASP A 82 8.77 0.49 12.89
N ALA A 83 8.24 -0.57 12.27
CA ALA A 83 9.02 -1.76 11.98
C ALA A 83 10.16 -1.43 11.00
N PRO A 84 11.40 -1.93 11.24
CA PRO A 84 12.49 -1.72 10.29
C PRO A 84 12.22 -2.51 9.01
N VAL A 85 12.89 -2.11 7.92
CA VAL A 85 12.67 -2.73 6.59
C VAL A 85 12.98 -4.22 6.55
N ASN A 86 13.78 -4.71 7.50
CA ASN A 86 14.15 -6.12 7.61
C ASN A 86 13.41 -6.85 8.74
N ALA A 87 12.29 -6.32 9.21
CA ALA A 87 11.46 -7.04 10.17
C ALA A 87 10.83 -8.28 9.53
N LEU A 88 10.83 -9.38 10.25
CA LEU A 88 10.27 -10.63 9.75
C LEU A 88 8.77 -10.45 9.48
N GLY A 89 8.32 -10.83 8.29
CA GLY A 89 6.92 -10.74 7.89
C GLY A 89 6.44 -9.36 7.50
N TYR A 90 7.26 -8.33 7.63
CA TYR A 90 6.89 -6.98 7.21
C TYR A 90 6.97 -6.88 5.68
N LEU A 91 5.96 -6.26 5.10
CA LEU A 91 5.82 -6.19 3.64
C LEU A 91 6.13 -4.78 3.12
N ARG A 92 6.64 -4.74 1.91
CA ARG A 92 6.65 -3.53 1.10
C ARG A 92 5.95 -3.80 -0.23
N VAL A 93 5.38 -2.78 -0.80
CA VAL A 93 4.81 -2.82 -2.15
C VAL A 93 5.65 -1.89 -3.01
N MET A 94 6.08 -2.35 -4.18
CA MET A 94 6.94 -1.58 -5.07
C MET A 94 6.19 -1.20 -6.33
N PHE A 95 6.35 0.06 -6.72
CA PHE A 95 5.73 0.60 -7.93
C PHE A 95 6.80 1.14 -8.87
N THR A 96 6.60 0.93 -10.16
CA THR A 96 7.38 1.59 -11.18
C THR A 96 6.73 2.94 -11.49
N VAL A 97 7.53 4.00 -11.50
CA VAL A 97 7.07 5.37 -11.76
C VAL A 97 7.84 5.95 -12.93
N THR A 98 7.27 6.98 -13.56
CA THR A 98 7.91 7.61 -14.73
C THR A 98 9.01 8.59 -14.33
N ASP A 99 8.88 9.26 -13.18
CA ASP A 99 9.85 10.23 -12.69
C ASP A 99 9.92 10.11 -11.15
N ILE A 100 10.97 9.44 -10.68
CA ILE A 100 11.09 9.13 -9.24
C ILE A 100 11.33 10.40 -8.41
N ASN A 101 12.10 11.35 -8.94
CA ASN A 101 12.39 12.59 -8.20
C ASN A 101 11.14 13.43 -8.01
N ASP A 102 10.33 13.58 -9.07
CA ASP A 102 9.06 14.27 -8.99
C ASP A 102 8.08 13.55 -8.06
N THR A 103 7.99 12.23 -8.18
CA THR A 103 7.11 11.42 -7.33
C THR A 103 7.48 11.56 -5.86
N VAL A 104 8.76 11.43 -5.51
CA VAL A 104 9.23 11.58 -4.13
C VAL A 104 8.91 12.98 -3.61
N ALA A 105 9.15 14.03 -4.41
CA ALA A 105 8.87 15.41 -3.99
C ALA A 105 7.39 15.61 -3.68
N ARG A 106 6.49 15.12 -4.54
CA ARG A 106 5.05 15.23 -4.34
C ARG A 106 4.57 14.44 -3.11
N LEU A 107 5.06 13.22 -2.95
CA LEU A 107 4.67 12.40 -1.80
C LEU A 107 5.20 12.96 -0.49
N CYS A 108 6.41 13.53 -0.48
CA CYS A 108 6.96 14.17 0.72
C CYS A 108 6.16 15.41 1.14
N GLN A 109 5.55 16.13 0.18
CA GLN A 109 4.63 17.22 0.50
C GLN A 109 3.35 16.70 1.19
N ARG A 110 3.04 15.43 1.04
CA ARG A 110 1.91 14.74 1.70
C ARG A 110 2.33 14.02 2.97
N GLY A 111 3.51 14.31 3.50
CA GLY A 111 3.98 13.75 4.75
C GLY A 111 4.80 12.46 4.63
N ALA A 112 5.07 11.98 3.43
CA ALA A 112 5.94 10.84 3.24
C ALA A 112 7.40 11.22 3.52
N ARG A 113 8.24 10.22 3.80
CA ARG A 113 9.67 10.44 4.08
C ARG A 113 10.49 9.30 3.49
N LEU A 114 11.66 9.64 2.96
CA LEU A 114 12.60 8.64 2.48
C LEU A 114 13.15 7.80 3.64
N VAL A 115 13.32 6.51 3.38
CA VAL A 115 13.99 5.61 4.32
C VAL A 115 15.51 5.79 4.22
N GLY A 116 16.02 5.74 3.01
CA GLY A 116 17.41 6.03 2.68
C GLY A 116 17.46 7.09 1.58
N ASP A 117 18.31 6.89 0.60
CA ASP A 117 18.46 7.81 -0.52
C ASP A 117 17.79 7.29 -1.79
N VAL A 118 17.57 8.18 -2.75
CA VAL A 118 17.30 7.78 -4.13
C VAL A 118 18.64 7.39 -4.75
N VAL A 119 18.77 6.14 -5.15
CA VAL A 119 20.04 5.58 -5.62
C VAL A 119 19.88 5.11 -7.06
N GLN A 120 20.86 5.39 -7.88
CA GLN A 120 20.90 4.87 -9.24
C GLN A 120 21.69 3.54 -9.26
N TYR A 121 21.05 2.51 -9.77
CA TYR A 121 21.67 1.22 -10.01
C TYR A 121 22.07 1.12 -11.48
N GLN A 122 23.36 1.24 -11.76
CA GLN A 122 23.91 1.25 -13.13
C GLN A 122 23.14 2.26 -14.01
N ASN A 123 22.92 1.94 -15.28
CA ASN A 123 22.08 2.74 -16.17
C ASN A 123 20.68 2.12 -16.35
N VAL A 124 20.21 1.37 -15.36
CA VAL A 124 18.99 0.57 -15.45
C VAL A 124 17.86 1.17 -14.65
N TYR A 125 18.12 1.49 -13.37
CA TYR A 125 17.09 1.96 -12.46
C TYR A 125 17.56 3.08 -11.55
N ARG A 126 16.62 3.92 -11.12
CA ARG A 126 16.70 4.68 -9.88
C ARG A 126 15.72 4.09 -8.90
N LEU A 127 16.13 3.93 -7.66
CA LEU A 127 15.37 3.19 -6.65
C LEU A 127 15.39 3.93 -5.34
N CYS A 128 14.29 3.83 -4.59
CA CYS A 128 14.24 4.26 -3.20
C CYS A 128 13.13 3.53 -2.44
N TYR A 129 13.23 3.58 -1.11
CA TYR A 129 12.11 3.24 -0.24
C TYR A 129 11.62 4.51 0.43
N ILE A 130 10.32 4.60 0.60
CA ILE A 130 9.64 5.74 1.21
C ILE A 130 8.58 5.19 2.17
N ARG A 131 8.36 5.91 3.27
CA ARG A 131 7.26 5.59 4.17
C ARG A 131 6.12 6.55 3.93
N GLY A 132 4.95 6.00 3.68
CA GLY A 132 3.72 6.75 3.53
C GLY A 132 2.96 6.91 4.83
N PRO A 133 1.64 7.12 4.77
CA PRO A 133 0.81 7.24 5.96
C PRO A 133 0.98 6.02 6.86
N GLU A 134 1.02 6.24 8.17
CA GLU A 134 1.11 5.18 9.17
C GLU A 134 2.34 4.29 8.99
N GLY A 135 3.40 4.82 8.39
CA GLY A 135 4.65 4.11 8.20
C GLY A 135 4.64 3.05 7.10
N ILE A 136 3.62 3.03 6.25
CA ILE A 136 3.53 2.08 5.12
C ILE A 136 4.80 2.15 4.27
N LEU A 137 5.46 1.02 4.08
CA LEU A 137 6.70 0.95 3.32
C LEU A 137 6.42 0.74 1.84
N ILE A 138 6.86 1.69 1.04
CA ILE A 138 6.67 1.71 -0.41
C ILE A 138 8.03 1.74 -1.09
N GLY A 139 8.23 0.86 -2.06
CA GLY A 139 9.38 0.95 -2.97
C GLY A 139 8.99 1.68 -4.24
N LEU A 140 9.88 2.50 -4.74
CA LEU A 140 9.71 3.21 -6.02
C LEU A 140 10.88 2.86 -6.92
N ALA A 141 10.59 2.64 -8.19
CA ALA A 141 11.58 2.38 -9.21
C ALA A 141 11.26 3.21 -10.46
N GLU A 142 12.27 3.90 -10.97
CA GLU A 142 12.19 4.51 -12.29
C GLU A 142 13.11 3.73 -13.23
N GLN A 143 12.55 3.25 -14.34
CA GLN A 143 13.28 2.52 -15.34
C GLN A 143 13.97 3.52 -16.27
N LEU A 144 15.29 3.40 -16.44
CA LEU A 144 16.08 4.37 -17.20
C LEU A 144 16.23 4.01 -18.67
N THR A 145 15.89 2.79 -19.04
CA THR A 145 16.05 2.33 -20.42
C THR A 145 14.80 1.61 -20.94
#